data_722bdee5f1460847495b01530e935f2b
#
_entry.id   722bdee5f1460847495b01530e935f2b
#
_cell.length_a   1.000
_cell.length_b   1.000
_cell.length_c   1.000
_cell.angle_alpha   90.00
_cell.angle_beta   90.00
_cell.angle_gamma   90.00
#
_symmetry.space_group_name_H-M   'P 1'
#
loop_
_entity.id
_entity.type
_entity.pdbx_description
1 polymer ?
#
loop_
_entity_poly.entity_id
_entity_poly.type
_entity_poly.pdbx_seq_one_letter_code
_entity_poly.pdbx_strand_id
1 'polypeptide(L)'
;MNVNLSLLIAFCIAILFILFLVTKLRRVRGQLSIIEEALEDIKSGNLNRRMLTKKNDMTRKICYDINDIATNSQTQLIKQKQSEQAYKRLMTSISHDVKTPLASLVGYLEAIDCKIVAGEEKDEYVHVAFEKAHYLKHFVENLFEWVKLDSGEQIFHFENLDLNELSRNIIVDWISVLENSNFDYAFDIPEAEYLMRIDANAYSRILNNLLQNVLIHSKGNKIVFHVFEDNLQAKITITDNGKGISPDHLPHIFERMYQCDQSRSAKGNGLGLAIAKELISVHKGTITAENSSDKGTVFTILLPKAL
;
A
#
# COMPACT_ATOMS: atom_id res chain seq x y z
N MET A 1 -69.47 -32.22 -45.97
CA MET A 1 -69.59 -31.60 -44.60
C MET A 1 -68.26 -31.47 -43.84
N ASN A 2 -67.26 -32.30 -44.15
CA ASN A 2 -65.98 -32.35 -43.40
C ASN A 2 -64.94 -31.26 -43.80
N VAL A 3 -64.98 -30.71 -45.04
CA VAL A 3 -64.00 -29.73 -45.51
C VAL A 3 -64.19 -28.37 -44.85
N ASN A 4 -65.42 -27.91 -44.65
CA ASN A 4 -65.70 -26.62 -44.00
C ASN A 4 -65.35 -26.66 -42.49
N LEU A 5 -65.41 -27.81 -41.82
CA LEU A 5 -65.05 -27.97 -40.43
C LEU A 5 -63.50 -27.93 -40.23
N SER A 6 -62.78 -28.58 -41.16
CA SER A 6 -61.31 -28.55 -41.15
C SER A 6 -60.72 -27.17 -41.42
N LEU A 7 -61.31 -26.39 -42.34
CA LEU A 7 -60.98 -25.01 -42.58
C LEU A 7 -61.26 -24.11 -41.38
N LEU A 8 -62.37 -24.30 -40.67
CA LEU A 8 -62.68 -23.53 -39.48
C LEU A 8 -61.71 -23.81 -38.35
N ILE A 9 -61.31 -25.08 -38.16
CA ILE A 9 -60.32 -25.47 -37.16
C ILE A 9 -58.95 -24.88 -37.49
N ALA A 10 -58.52 -24.95 -38.74
CA ALA A 10 -57.26 -24.34 -39.20
C ALA A 10 -57.25 -22.83 -38.98
N PHE A 11 -58.36 -22.14 -39.23
CA PHE A 11 -58.52 -20.70 -38.99
C PHE A 11 -58.44 -20.34 -37.50
N CYS A 12 -59.09 -21.13 -36.63
CA CYS A 12 -58.99 -20.94 -35.16
C CYS A 12 -57.57 -21.16 -34.67
N ILE A 13 -56.84 -22.17 -35.16
CA ILE A 13 -55.44 -22.42 -34.80
C ILE A 13 -54.54 -21.25 -35.26
N ALA A 14 -54.76 -20.71 -36.47
CA ALA A 14 -54.04 -19.56 -36.98
C ALA A 14 -54.26 -18.31 -36.10
N ILE A 15 -55.52 -18.04 -35.70
CA ILE A 15 -55.80 -16.91 -34.78
C ILE A 15 -55.12 -17.11 -33.43
N LEU A 16 -55.16 -18.30 -32.81
CA LEU A 16 -54.49 -18.59 -31.58
C LEU A 16 -52.99 -18.43 -31.69
N PHE A 17 -52.39 -18.87 -32.79
CA PHE A 17 -50.97 -18.68 -33.08
C PHE A 17 -50.58 -17.21 -33.22
N ILE A 18 -51.38 -16.42 -33.92
CA ILE A 18 -51.20 -14.97 -34.08
C ILE A 18 -51.27 -14.27 -32.69
N LEU A 19 -52.29 -14.61 -31.90
CA LEU A 19 -52.44 -14.11 -30.54
C LEU A 19 -51.22 -14.45 -29.65
N PHE A 20 -50.72 -15.69 -29.74
CA PHE A 20 -49.50 -16.12 -29.06
C PHE A 20 -48.28 -15.31 -29.52
N LEU A 21 -48.10 -15.09 -30.83
CA LEU A 21 -46.99 -14.27 -31.34
C LEU A 21 -47.09 -12.81 -30.87
N VAL A 22 -48.29 -12.20 -30.92
CA VAL A 22 -48.50 -10.83 -30.43
C VAL A 22 -48.21 -10.68 -28.95
N THR A 23 -48.63 -11.62 -28.14
CA THR A 23 -48.32 -11.59 -26.69
C THR A 23 -46.82 -11.76 -26.41
N LYS A 24 -46.14 -12.64 -27.14
CA LYS A 24 -44.66 -12.77 -27.06
C LYS A 24 -43.95 -11.48 -27.51
N LEU A 25 -44.37 -10.88 -28.60
CA LEU A 25 -43.79 -9.64 -29.15
C LEU A 25 -43.94 -8.47 -28.14
N ARG A 26 -45.15 -8.32 -27.58
CA ARG A 26 -45.42 -7.30 -26.55
C ARG A 26 -44.53 -7.49 -25.30
N ARG A 27 -44.32 -8.74 -24.87
CA ARG A 27 -43.44 -9.06 -23.74
C ARG A 27 -41.98 -8.68 -24.00
N VAL A 28 -41.45 -9.04 -25.18
CA VAL A 28 -40.07 -8.68 -25.59
C VAL A 28 -39.92 -7.15 -25.68
N ARG A 29 -40.91 -6.46 -26.27
CA ARG A 29 -40.87 -4.99 -26.37
C ARG A 29 -40.88 -4.30 -25.03
N GLY A 30 -41.64 -4.81 -24.07
CA GLY A 30 -41.61 -4.31 -22.66
C GLY A 30 -40.28 -4.56 -21.96
N GLN A 31 -39.60 -5.71 -22.22
CA GLN A 31 -38.30 -5.99 -21.68
C GLN A 31 -37.20 -5.07 -22.27
N LEU A 32 -37.25 -4.78 -23.56
CA LEU A 32 -36.34 -3.86 -24.22
C LEU A 32 -36.50 -2.42 -23.68
N SER A 33 -37.72 -1.96 -23.45
CA SER A 33 -37.96 -0.64 -22.85
C SER A 33 -37.37 -0.50 -21.46
N ILE A 34 -37.42 -1.57 -20.60
CA ILE A 34 -36.80 -1.58 -19.28
C ILE A 34 -35.26 -1.53 -19.39
N ILE A 35 -34.68 -2.22 -20.39
CA ILE A 35 -33.25 -2.18 -20.65
C ILE A 35 -32.80 -0.78 -21.08
N GLU A 36 -33.56 -0.15 -21.98
CA GLU A 36 -33.30 1.19 -22.50
C GLU A 36 -33.32 2.22 -21.35
N GLU A 37 -34.35 2.20 -20.50
CA GLU A 37 -34.43 3.05 -19.29
C GLU A 37 -33.26 2.82 -18.33
N ALA A 38 -32.88 1.56 -18.07
CA ALA A 38 -31.79 1.25 -17.20
C ALA A 38 -30.43 1.68 -17.77
N LEU A 39 -30.24 1.58 -19.08
CA LEU A 39 -29.04 2.07 -19.75
C LEU A 39 -28.94 3.61 -19.70
N GLU A 40 -30.07 4.31 -19.80
CA GLU A 40 -30.11 5.77 -19.69
C GLU A 40 -29.79 6.23 -18.26
N ASP A 41 -30.29 5.52 -17.24
CA ASP A 41 -29.92 5.71 -15.84
C ASP A 41 -28.41 5.48 -15.62
N ILE A 42 -27.85 4.38 -16.12
CA ILE A 42 -26.42 4.07 -16.00
C ILE A 42 -25.59 5.15 -16.72
N LYS A 43 -26.01 5.59 -17.90
CA LYS A 43 -25.35 6.63 -18.71
C LYS A 43 -25.35 7.99 -18.02
N SER A 44 -26.42 8.30 -17.26
CA SER A 44 -26.51 9.51 -16.42
C SER A 44 -25.67 9.44 -15.13
N GLY A 45 -24.99 8.30 -14.88
CA GLY A 45 -24.12 8.09 -13.73
C GLY A 45 -24.73 7.30 -12.57
N ASN A 46 -25.98 6.84 -12.68
CA ASN A 46 -26.61 6.01 -11.67
C ASN A 46 -26.19 4.53 -11.82
N LEU A 47 -24.96 4.22 -11.42
CA LEU A 47 -24.42 2.85 -11.47
C LEU A 47 -25.02 1.90 -10.42
N ASN A 48 -25.93 2.37 -9.56
CA ASN A 48 -26.65 1.52 -8.60
C ASN A 48 -27.87 0.82 -9.22
N ARG A 49 -28.33 1.28 -10.38
CA ARG A 49 -29.45 0.66 -11.08
C ARG A 49 -29.14 -0.80 -11.41
N ARG A 50 -30.05 -1.72 -11.06
CA ARG A 50 -29.95 -3.15 -11.35
C ARG A 50 -31.19 -3.60 -12.08
N MET A 51 -31.03 -4.42 -13.10
CA MET A 51 -32.11 -5.03 -13.85
C MET A 51 -32.40 -6.42 -13.28
N LEU A 52 -33.67 -6.62 -12.92
CA LEU A 52 -34.16 -7.91 -12.46
C LEU A 52 -34.80 -8.66 -13.63
N THR A 53 -34.42 -9.90 -13.83
CA THR A 53 -34.94 -10.75 -14.90
C THR A 53 -35.49 -12.06 -14.36
N LYS A 54 -36.53 -12.61 -15.03
CA LYS A 54 -37.06 -13.93 -14.71
C LYS A 54 -36.28 -15.03 -15.44
N LYS A 55 -36.33 -16.25 -14.90
CA LYS A 55 -35.56 -17.42 -15.39
C LYS A 55 -35.76 -17.71 -16.88
N ASN A 56 -36.92 -17.34 -17.46
CA ASN A 56 -37.29 -17.62 -18.87
C ASN A 56 -37.32 -16.37 -19.77
N ASP A 57 -36.72 -15.26 -19.37
CA ASP A 57 -36.70 -14.05 -20.19
C ASP A 57 -35.60 -14.14 -21.27
N MET A 58 -35.94 -13.78 -22.51
CA MET A 58 -35.01 -13.80 -23.65
C MET A 58 -33.84 -12.81 -23.46
N THR A 59 -34.08 -11.72 -22.74
CA THR A 59 -33.10 -10.66 -22.46
C THR A 59 -32.25 -10.91 -21.21
N ARG A 60 -32.44 -12.06 -20.55
CA ARG A 60 -31.79 -12.38 -19.27
C ARG A 60 -30.27 -12.20 -19.32
N LYS A 61 -29.61 -12.76 -20.35
CA LYS A 61 -28.16 -12.68 -20.51
C LYS A 61 -27.69 -11.22 -20.63
N ILE A 62 -28.37 -10.44 -21.48
CA ILE A 62 -28.07 -9.00 -21.67
C ILE A 62 -28.19 -8.23 -20.36
N CYS A 63 -29.23 -8.48 -19.58
CA CYS A 63 -29.41 -7.81 -18.29
C CYS A 63 -28.31 -8.18 -17.27
N TYR A 64 -27.87 -9.45 -17.25
CA TYR A 64 -26.73 -9.85 -16.42
C TYR A 64 -25.45 -9.15 -16.85
N ASP A 65 -25.13 -9.18 -18.15
CA ASP A 65 -23.92 -8.55 -18.70
C ASP A 65 -23.88 -7.04 -18.39
N ILE A 66 -25.02 -6.36 -18.51
CA ILE A 66 -25.13 -4.92 -18.17
C ILE A 66 -24.98 -4.70 -16.66
N ASN A 67 -25.58 -5.54 -15.82
CA ASN A 67 -25.40 -5.46 -14.37
C ASN A 67 -23.93 -5.66 -13.97
N ASP A 68 -23.23 -6.58 -14.62
CA ASP A 68 -21.80 -6.82 -14.37
C ASP A 68 -20.95 -5.62 -14.80
N ILE A 69 -21.22 -5.04 -15.97
CA ILE A 69 -20.55 -3.81 -16.44
C ILE A 69 -20.79 -2.67 -15.45
N ALA A 70 -22.03 -2.46 -15.02
CA ALA A 70 -22.35 -1.42 -14.03
C ALA A 70 -21.64 -1.63 -12.69
N THR A 71 -21.57 -2.89 -12.22
CA THR A 71 -20.88 -3.26 -10.97
C THR A 71 -19.38 -3.03 -11.07
N ASN A 72 -18.76 -3.47 -12.17
CA ASN A 72 -17.33 -3.29 -12.40
C ASN A 72 -16.97 -1.79 -12.54
N SER A 73 -17.76 -1.02 -13.29
CA SER A 73 -17.58 0.43 -13.43
C SER A 73 -17.72 1.14 -12.08
N GLN A 74 -18.70 0.77 -11.27
CA GLN A 74 -18.88 1.30 -9.91
C GLN A 74 -17.68 1.01 -9.02
N THR A 75 -17.18 -0.23 -9.05
CA THR A 75 -16.01 -0.65 -8.28
C THR A 75 -14.75 0.13 -8.70
N GLN A 76 -14.56 0.32 -10.00
CA GLN A 76 -13.45 1.13 -10.52
C GLN A 76 -13.53 2.59 -10.08
N LEU A 77 -14.72 3.21 -10.16
CA LEU A 77 -14.92 4.59 -9.69
C LEU A 77 -14.69 4.76 -8.19
N ILE A 78 -15.10 3.78 -7.37
CA ILE A 78 -14.83 3.79 -5.93
C ILE A 78 -13.32 3.72 -5.69
N LYS A 79 -12.61 2.79 -6.33
CA LYS A 79 -11.15 2.67 -6.23
C LYS A 79 -10.44 3.95 -6.67
N GLN A 80 -10.87 4.54 -7.79
CA GLN A 80 -10.30 5.80 -8.29
C GLN A 80 -10.50 6.95 -7.30
N LYS A 81 -11.71 7.12 -6.75
CA LYS A 81 -11.98 8.14 -5.72
C LYS A 81 -11.16 7.93 -4.44
N GLN A 82 -11.02 6.67 -4.01
CA GLN A 82 -10.19 6.34 -2.85
C GLN A 82 -8.72 6.68 -3.10
N SER A 83 -8.19 6.34 -4.28
CA SER A 83 -6.84 6.70 -4.69
C SER A 83 -6.62 8.21 -4.76
N GLU A 84 -7.58 8.95 -5.35
CA GLU A 84 -7.51 10.42 -5.41
C GLU A 84 -7.53 11.06 -4.02
N GLN A 85 -8.38 10.56 -3.12
CA GLN A 85 -8.42 11.05 -1.74
C GLN A 85 -7.14 10.72 -0.97
N ALA A 86 -6.58 9.52 -1.16
CA ALA A 86 -5.31 9.14 -0.57
C ALA A 86 -4.17 10.03 -1.07
N TYR A 87 -4.14 10.32 -2.38
CA TYR A 87 -3.17 11.24 -2.97
C TYR A 87 -3.30 12.68 -2.43
N LYS A 88 -4.53 13.19 -2.31
CA LYS A 88 -4.76 14.53 -1.71
C LYS A 88 -4.28 14.61 -0.25
N ARG A 89 -4.56 13.58 0.55
CA ARG A 89 -4.07 13.50 1.93
C ARG A 89 -2.55 13.47 1.98
N LEU A 90 -1.93 12.66 1.12
CA LEU A 90 -0.47 12.58 1.00
C LEU A 90 0.14 13.95 0.67
N MET A 91 -0.38 14.66 -0.33
CA MET A 91 0.12 15.99 -0.72
C MET A 91 -0.03 17.01 0.42
N THR A 92 -1.12 16.96 1.15
CA THR A 92 -1.33 17.82 2.32
C THR A 92 -0.33 17.51 3.44
N SER A 93 -0.08 16.23 3.72
CA SER A 93 0.89 15.82 4.73
C SER A 93 2.32 16.21 4.34
N ILE A 94 2.73 15.95 3.09
CA ILE A 94 4.04 16.39 2.57
C ILE A 94 4.23 17.90 2.73
N SER A 95 3.21 18.68 2.35
CA SER A 95 3.28 20.13 2.45
C SER A 95 3.48 20.61 3.89
N HIS A 96 2.79 19.99 4.84
CA HIS A 96 2.94 20.29 6.27
C HIS A 96 4.33 19.89 6.79
N ASP A 97 4.78 18.66 6.45
CA ASP A 97 6.00 18.06 6.99
C ASP A 97 7.28 18.68 6.41
N VAL A 98 7.17 19.36 5.24
CA VAL A 98 8.22 20.24 4.68
C VAL A 98 8.17 21.63 5.30
N LYS A 99 6.96 22.23 5.40
CA LYS A 99 6.82 23.62 5.84
C LYS A 99 7.34 23.86 7.26
N THR A 100 7.06 22.92 8.17
CA THR A 100 7.42 23.07 9.61
C THR A 100 8.94 23.14 9.82
N PRO A 101 9.76 22.14 9.38
CA PRO A 101 11.21 22.21 9.54
C PRO A 101 11.84 23.34 8.71
N LEU A 102 11.28 23.66 7.52
CA LEU A 102 11.77 24.77 6.71
C LEU A 102 11.55 26.13 7.39
N ALA A 103 10.38 26.38 7.95
CA ALA A 103 10.11 27.61 8.69
C ALA A 103 11.03 27.74 9.92
N SER A 104 11.28 26.64 10.63
CA SER A 104 12.21 26.59 11.75
C SER A 104 13.64 26.91 11.31
N LEU A 105 14.12 26.27 10.22
CA LEU A 105 15.43 26.50 9.63
C LEU A 105 15.61 27.98 9.26
N VAL A 106 14.64 28.57 8.54
CA VAL A 106 14.68 29.96 8.15
C VAL A 106 14.72 30.87 9.39
N GLY A 107 13.89 30.60 10.40
CA GLY A 107 13.85 31.40 11.62
C GLY A 107 15.19 31.38 12.40
N TYR A 108 15.87 30.25 12.51
CA TYR A 108 17.21 30.18 13.11
C TYR A 108 18.25 30.96 12.31
N LEU A 109 18.22 30.85 10.98
CA LEU A 109 19.14 31.58 10.10
C LEU A 109 18.87 33.09 10.13
N GLU A 110 17.63 33.54 10.15
CA GLU A 110 17.24 34.94 10.30
C GLU A 110 17.72 35.53 11.63
N ALA A 111 17.59 34.80 12.74
CA ALA A 111 18.07 35.24 14.04
C ALA A 111 19.59 35.44 14.06
N ILE A 112 20.34 34.58 13.36
CA ILE A 112 21.79 34.71 13.20
C ILE A 112 22.14 35.92 12.31
N ASP A 113 21.46 36.08 11.17
CA ASP A 113 21.72 37.14 10.20
C ASP A 113 21.41 38.53 10.79
N CYS A 114 20.29 38.63 11.49
CA CYS A 114 19.87 39.85 12.22
C CYS A 114 20.71 40.10 13.48
N LYS A 115 21.70 39.27 13.81
CA LYS A 115 22.56 39.39 15.01
C LYS A 115 21.77 39.43 16.32
N ILE A 116 20.63 38.76 16.37
CA ILE A 116 19.78 38.62 17.58
C ILE A 116 20.48 37.75 18.59
N VAL A 117 21.27 36.75 18.13
CA VAL A 117 22.04 35.80 18.94
C VAL A 117 23.53 35.93 18.69
N ALA A 118 24.37 35.67 19.73
CA ALA A 118 25.81 35.77 19.68
C ALA A 118 26.46 34.72 20.59
N GLY A 119 27.78 34.47 20.40
CA GLY A 119 28.54 33.51 21.21
C GLY A 119 27.99 32.08 21.10
N GLU A 120 27.93 31.36 22.21
CA GLU A 120 27.49 29.98 22.30
C GLU A 120 26.05 29.74 21.77
N GLU A 121 25.14 30.72 22.00
CA GLU A 121 23.77 30.66 21.50
C GLU A 121 23.72 30.65 19.95
N LYS A 122 24.60 31.41 19.30
CA LYS A 122 24.73 31.39 17.84
C LYS A 122 25.20 30.02 17.34
N ASP A 123 26.15 29.39 18.05
CA ASP A 123 26.66 28.08 17.65
C ASP A 123 25.58 27.00 17.80
N GLU A 124 24.76 27.10 18.85
CA GLU A 124 23.58 26.23 19.02
C GLU A 124 22.56 26.42 17.89
N TYR A 125 22.25 27.67 17.49
CA TYR A 125 21.33 27.96 16.38
C TYR A 125 21.85 27.41 15.04
N VAL A 126 23.17 27.54 14.80
CA VAL A 126 23.80 26.93 13.61
C VAL A 126 23.63 25.41 13.63
N HIS A 127 23.87 24.77 14.77
CA HIS A 127 23.72 23.33 14.92
C HIS A 127 22.26 22.88 14.66
N VAL A 128 21.28 23.57 15.26
CA VAL A 128 19.86 23.25 15.03
C VAL A 128 19.48 23.48 13.56
N ALA A 129 19.95 24.55 12.93
CA ALA A 129 19.70 24.82 11.52
C ALA A 129 20.28 23.70 10.63
N PHE A 130 21.50 23.24 10.94
CA PHE A 130 22.15 22.12 10.26
C PHE A 130 21.35 20.82 10.37
N GLU A 131 20.89 20.48 11.59
CA GLU A 131 20.04 19.32 11.83
C GLU A 131 18.72 19.39 11.03
N LYS A 132 18.08 20.56 10.96
CA LYS A 132 16.85 20.75 10.19
C LYS A 132 17.07 20.63 8.68
N ALA A 133 18.21 21.12 8.18
CA ALA A 133 18.58 20.99 6.78
C ALA A 133 18.84 19.52 6.41
N HIS A 134 19.56 18.76 7.27
CA HIS A 134 19.78 17.33 7.09
C HIS A 134 18.48 16.52 7.12
N TYR A 135 17.58 16.83 8.05
CA TYR A 135 16.26 16.21 8.10
C TYR A 135 15.48 16.44 6.79
N LEU A 136 15.45 17.67 6.28
CA LEU A 136 14.78 18.01 5.02
C LEU A 136 15.39 17.29 3.82
N LYS A 137 16.72 17.20 3.77
CA LYS A 137 17.43 16.46 2.73
C LYS A 137 16.96 15.00 2.71
N HIS A 138 17.01 14.30 3.83
CA HIS A 138 16.58 12.91 3.93
C HIS A 138 15.08 12.73 3.64
N PHE A 139 14.26 13.69 4.06
CA PHE A 139 12.84 13.65 3.74
C PHE A 139 12.59 13.68 2.23
N VAL A 140 13.27 14.60 1.53
CA VAL A 140 13.14 14.74 0.07
C VAL A 140 13.69 13.51 -0.65
N GLU A 141 14.83 12.96 -0.22
CA GLU A 141 15.40 11.72 -0.78
C GLU A 141 14.43 10.55 -0.66
N ASN A 142 13.84 10.33 0.53
CA ASN A 142 12.84 9.28 0.77
C ASN A 142 11.56 9.50 -0.05
N LEU A 143 11.13 10.77 -0.21
CA LEU A 143 9.98 11.10 -1.03
C LEU A 143 10.20 10.77 -2.51
N PHE A 144 11.35 11.16 -3.08
CA PHE A 144 11.68 10.84 -4.47
C PHE A 144 11.79 9.35 -4.70
N GLU A 145 12.38 8.63 -3.76
CA GLU A 145 12.45 7.17 -3.85
C GLU A 145 11.05 6.56 -3.86
N TRP A 146 10.21 6.98 -2.91
CA TRP A 146 8.86 6.49 -2.86
C TRP A 146 8.09 6.78 -4.16
N VAL A 147 8.23 7.98 -4.74
CA VAL A 147 7.60 8.34 -6.02
C VAL A 147 8.07 7.40 -7.15
N LYS A 148 9.37 7.10 -7.22
CA LYS A 148 9.91 6.16 -8.22
C LYS A 148 9.38 4.74 -8.05
N LEU A 149 9.23 4.29 -6.80
CA LEU A 149 8.65 2.98 -6.50
C LEU A 149 7.15 2.93 -6.88
N ASP A 150 6.39 3.96 -6.52
CA ASP A 150 4.94 4.03 -6.78
C ASP A 150 4.61 4.18 -8.27
N SER A 151 5.44 4.91 -9.04
CA SER A 151 5.31 5.03 -10.50
C SER A 151 5.77 3.80 -11.28
N GLY A 152 6.46 2.85 -10.63
CA GLY A 152 7.07 1.71 -11.30
C GLY A 152 8.29 2.07 -12.14
N GLU A 153 8.86 3.28 -11.97
CA GLU A 153 10.05 3.74 -12.72
C GLU A 153 11.35 3.19 -12.12
N GLN A 154 11.31 2.61 -10.91
CA GLN A 154 12.46 2.02 -10.26
C GLN A 154 12.92 0.78 -11.02
N ILE A 155 14.15 0.78 -11.50
CA ILE A 155 14.79 -0.38 -12.13
C ILE A 155 15.45 -1.20 -11.03
N PHE A 156 15.17 -2.51 -11.02
CA PHE A 156 15.73 -3.46 -10.07
C PHE A 156 16.73 -4.39 -10.78
N HIS A 157 17.83 -4.65 -10.11
CA HIS A 157 18.90 -5.52 -10.60
C HIS A 157 18.93 -6.81 -9.76
N PHE A 158 18.13 -7.79 -10.18
CA PHE A 158 18.06 -9.08 -9.49
C PHE A 158 19.21 -9.99 -9.90
N GLU A 159 20.04 -10.35 -8.93
CA GLU A 159 21.16 -11.28 -9.09
C GLU A 159 21.03 -12.45 -8.09
N ASN A 160 21.71 -13.57 -8.38
CA ASN A 160 21.82 -14.66 -7.43
C ASN A 160 22.94 -14.32 -6.44
N LEU A 161 22.56 -13.95 -5.23
CA LEU A 161 23.47 -13.54 -4.17
C LEU A 161 23.27 -14.37 -2.92
N ASP A 162 24.32 -14.50 -2.12
CA ASP A 162 24.22 -15.09 -0.77
C ASP A 162 23.55 -14.10 0.18
N LEU A 163 22.31 -14.41 0.60
CA LEU A 163 21.53 -13.60 1.52
C LEU A 163 22.22 -13.45 2.89
N ASN A 164 22.86 -14.52 3.37
CA ASN A 164 23.52 -14.52 4.68
C ASN A 164 24.74 -13.60 4.69
N GLU A 165 25.56 -13.67 3.63
CA GLU A 165 26.70 -12.77 3.46
C GLU A 165 26.26 -11.31 3.29
N LEU A 166 25.23 -11.07 2.46
CA LEU A 166 24.67 -9.74 2.27
C LEU A 166 24.11 -9.17 3.59
N SER A 167 23.42 -9.99 4.37
CA SER A 167 22.91 -9.60 5.69
C SER A 167 24.06 -9.25 6.65
N ARG A 168 25.12 -10.07 6.73
CA ARG A 168 26.30 -9.80 7.56
C ARG A 168 26.94 -8.47 7.21
N ASN A 169 27.13 -8.19 5.92
CA ASN A 169 27.76 -6.95 5.47
C ASN A 169 26.95 -5.72 5.89
N ILE A 170 25.62 -5.77 5.73
CA ILE A 170 24.73 -4.66 6.15
C ILE A 170 24.77 -4.48 7.68
N ILE A 171 24.71 -5.57 8.43
CA ILE A 171 24.67 -5.51 9.90
C ILE A 171 25.99 -5.01 10.49
N VAL A 172 27.13 -5.33 9.89
CA VAL A 172 28.44 -4.82 10.33
C VAL A 172 28.47 -3.28 10.31
N ASP A 173 27.91 -2.64 9.32
CA ASP A 173 27.82 -1.18 9.24
C ASP A 173 26.97 -0.58 10.38
N TRP A 174 26.01 -1.35 10.91
CA TRP A 174 25.15 -0.94 12.01
C TRP A 174 25.77 -1.07 13.41
N ILE A 175 26.81 -1.88 13.57
CA ILE A 175 27.44 -2.10 14.89
C ILE A 175 27.86 -0.78 15.53
N SER A 176 28.62 0.04 14.81
CA SER A 176 29.08 1.34 15.34
C SER A 176 27.91 2.29 15.66
N VAL A 177 26.84 2.24 14.89
CA VAL A 177 25.64 3.08 15.12
C VAL A 177 24.92 2.65 16.41
N LEU A 178 24.78 1.33 16.62
CA LEU A 178 24.14 0.76 17.80
C LEU A 178 24.97 1.02 19.07
N GLU A 179 26.29 0.83 19.01
CA GLU A 179 27.21 1.10 20.12
C GLU A 179 27.18 2.58 20.54
N ASN A 180 27.25 3.50 19.55
CA ASN A 180 27.15 4.94 19.81
C ASN A 180 25.80 5.36 20.39
N SER A 181 24.76 4.56 20.16
CA SER A 181 23.41 4.78 20.68
C SER A 181 23.11 4.01 21.97
N ASN A 182 24.11 3.33 22.54
CA ASN A 182 24.00 2.46 23.74
C ASN A 182 22.92 1.38 23.57
N PHE A 183 22.84 0.75 22.39
CA PHE A 183 21.99 -0.42 22.15
C PHE A 183 22.79 -1.70 22.29
N ASP A 184 22.27 -2.64 23.07
CA ASP A 184 22.70 -4.03 23.04
C ASP A 184 22.20 -4.70 21.76
N TYR A 185 23.01 -5.57 21.18
CA TYR A 185 22.63 -6.27 19.96
C TYR A 185 22.99 -7.76 20.01
N ALA A 186 22.19 -8.57 19.34
CA ALA A 186 22.46 -9.97 19.07
C ALA A 186 22.11 -10.29 17.62
N PHE A 187 23.06 -10.85 16.90
CA PHE A 187 22.88 -11.19 15.49
C PHE A 187 23.09 -12.69 15.30
N ASP A 188 22.09 -13.36 14.78
CA ASP A 188 22.10 -14.79 14.50
C ASP A 188 21.81 -14.99 13.00
N ILE A 189 22.92 -15.15 12.25
CA ILE A 189 22.91 -15.32 10.80
C ILE A 189 23.67 -16.61 10.50
N PRO A 190 23.06 -17.60 9.82
CA PRO A 190 23.71 -18.84 9.47
C PRO A 190 25.01 -18.62 8.70
N GLU A 191 26.03 -19.47 8.98
CA GLU A 191 27.32 -19.41 8.25
C GLU A 191 27.20 -19.98 6.82
N ALA A 192 26.25 -20.90 6.61
CA ALA A 192 26.04 -21.56 5.34
C ALA A 192 25.61 -20.55 4.26
N GLU A 193 26.06 -20.76 3.03
CA GLU A 193 25.64 -19.97 1.86
C GLU A 193 24.17 -20.22 1.55
N TYR A 194 23.38 -19.15 1.43
CA TYR A 194 21.99 -19.21 1.02
C TYR A 194 21.74 -18.36 -0.22
N LEU A 195 21.92 -18.98 -1.40
CA LEU A 195 21.74 -18.32 -2.68
C LEU A 195 20.25 -18.09 -2.96
N MET A 196 19.90 -16.85 -3.22
CA MET A 196 18.58 -16.47 -3.71
C MET A 196 18.67 -15.30 -4.70
N ARG A 197 17.63 -15.15 -5.51
CA ARG A 197 17.54 -14.05 -6.46
C ARG A 197 17.04 -12.78 -5.79
N ILE A 198 17.93 -11.78 -5.61
CA ILE A 198 17.66 -10.58 -4.83
C ILE A 198 18.35 -9.36 -5.45
N ASP A 199 17.77 -8.17 -5.27
CA ASP A 199 18.44 -6.90 -5.52
C ASP A 199 19.11 -6.43 -4.24
N ALA A 200 20.46 -6.36 -4.26
CA ALA A 200 21.28 -6.03 -3.07
C ALA A 200 20.95 -4.63 -2.51
N ASN A 201 20.73 -3.66 -3.38
CA ASN A 201 20.43 -2.28 -2.97
C ASN A 201 19.06 -2.20 -2.30
N ALA A 202 18.05 -2.85 -2.90
CA ALA A 202 16.71 -2.90 -2.34
C ALA A 202 16.70 -3.64 -1.00
N TYR A 203 17.43 -4.75 -0.88
CA TYR A 203 17.54 -5.49 0.39
C TYR A 203 18.24 -4.67 1.49
N SER A 204 19.34 -4.01 1.15
CA SER A 204 20.02 -3.11 2.08
C SER A 204 19.09 -2.00 2.58
N ARG A 205 18.27 -1.43 1.71
CA ARG A 205 17.29 -0.39 2.08
C ARG A 205 16.17 -0.94 2.96
N ILE A 206 15.70 -2.17 2.72
CA ILE A 206 14.72 -2.82 3.60
C ILE A 206 15.27 -2.90 5.02
N LEU A 207 16.47 -3.46 5.18
CA LEU A 207 17.08 -3.62 6.51
C LEU A 207 17.36 -2.26 7.15
N ASN A 208 17.94 -1.31 6.43
CA ASN A 208 18.24 0.03 6.94
C ASN A 208 16.96 0.75 7.44
N ASN A 209 15.85 0.69 6.70
CA ASN A 209 14.59 1.29 7.13
C ASN A 209 14.04 0.66 8.41
N LEU A 210 14.16 -0.67 8.57
CA LEU A 210 13.66 -1.36 9.75
C LEU A 210 14.57 -1.13 10.97
N LEU A 211 15.88 -1.21 10.80
CA LEU A 211 16.85 -0.98 11.88
C LEU A 211 16.76 0.47 12.38
N GLN A 212 16.67 1.43 11.46
CA GLN A 212 16.49 2.84 11.80
C GLN A 212 15.16 3.08 12.52
N ASN A 213 14.09 2.40 12.11
CA ASN A 213 12.80 2.49 12.80
C ASN A 213 12.90 2.01 14.24
N VAL A 214 13.59 0.88 14.50
CA VAL A 214 13.84 0.39 15.85
C VAL A 214 14.65 1.40 16.66
N LEU A 215 15.75 1.89 16.12
CA LEU A 215 16.64 2.84 16.81
C LEU A 215 15.91 4.13 17.24
N ILE A 216 15.05 4.66 16.38
CA ILE A 216 14.37 5.96 16.62
C ILE A 216 13.09 5.80 17.45
N HIS A 217 12.33 4.72 17.24
CA HIS A 217 10.94 4.65 17.72
C HIS A 217 10.68 3.63 18.81
N SER A 218 11.55 2.63 18.99
CA SER A 218 11.34 1.57 20.00
C SER A 218 11.30 2.10 21.43
N LYS A 219 12.13 3.10 21.75
CA LYS A 219 12.46 3.52 23.12
C LYS A 219 13.02 2.36 23.97
N GLY A 220 13.53 1.34 23.32
CA GLY A 220 14.27 0.23 23.91
C GLY A 220 15.78 0.50 23.87
N ASN A 221 16.52 -0.50 24.27
CA ASN A 221 17.99 -0.49 24.24
C ASN A 221 18.58 -1.81 23.75
N LYS A 222 17.76 -2.69 23.17
CA LYS A 222 18.22 -3.98 22.64
C LYS A 222 17.55 -4.29 21.31
N ILE A 223 18.37 -4.82 20.40
CA ILE A 223 17.91 -5.33 19.10
C ILE A 223 18.42 -6.74 18.89
N VAL A 224 17.56 -7.61 18.35
CA VAL A 224 17.92 -8.96 17.92
C VAL A 224 17.59 -9.09 16.44
N PHE A 225 18.57 -9.48 15.66
CA PHE A 225 18.41 -9.76 14.22
C PHE A 225 18.68 -11.25 13.99
N HIS A 226 17.74 -11.91 13.33
CA HIS A 226 17.84 -13.33 13.08
C HIS A 226 17.42 -13.66 11.65
N VAL A 227 18.20 -14.50 10.98
CA VAL A 227 17.89 -15.05 9.67
C VAL A 227 17.64 -16.56 9.80
N PHE A 228 16.45 -16.95 9.42
CA PHE A 228 16.06 -18.35 9.25
C PHE A 228 15.90 -18.63 7.77
N GLU A 229 16.33 -19.79 7.35
CA GLU A 229 16.22 -20.23 5.96
C GLU A 229 15.67 -21.64 5.88
N ASP A 230 14.85 -21.87 4.88
CA ASP A 230 14.42 -23.20 4.48
C ASP A 230 14.55 -23.34 2.94
N ASN A 231 14.14 -24.50 2.39
CA ASN A 231 14.25 -24.72 0.95
C ASN A 231 13.34 -23.85 0.10
N LEU A 232 12.35 -23.18 0.69
CA LEU A 232 11.31 -22.42 0.00
C LEU A 232 11.43 -20.92 0.19
N GLN A 233 11.91 -20.46 1.36
CA GLN A 233 11.94 -19.06 1.72
C GLN A 233 12.99 -18.74 2.79
N ALA A 234 13.40 -17.49 2.83
CA ALA A 234 14.11 -16.90 3.96
C ALA A 234 13.15 -16.13 4.85
N LYS A 235 13.27 -16.33 6.17
CA LYS A 235 12.57 -15.57 7.19
C LYS A 235 13.58 -14.72 7.94
N ILE A 236 13.44 -13.40 7.87
CA ILE A 236 14.27 -12.44 8.59
C ILE A 236 13.42 -11.82 9.70
N THR A 237 13.90 -11.82 10.93
CA THR A 237 13.23 -11.18 12.05
C THR A 237 14.11 -10.10 12.67
N ILE A 238 13.50 -8.97 13.00
CA ILE A 238 14.12 -7.85 13.72
C ILE A 238 13.25 -7.61 14.94
N THR A 239 13.81 -7.83 16.13
CA THR A 239 13.09 -7.72 17.40
C THR A 239 13.73 -6.64 18.26
N ASP A 240 12.92 -5.74 18.81
CA ASP A 240 13.31 -4.79 19.84
C ASP A 240 12.67 -5.13 21.20
N ASN A 241 13.23 -4.56 22.27
CA ASN A 241 12.69 -4.66 23.63
C ASN A 241 12.00 -3.36 24.08
N GLY A 242 11.53 -2.56 23.15
CA GLY A 242 10.97 -1.24 23.44
C GLY A 242 9.53 -1.26 23.95
N LYS A 243 8.83 -0.16 23.72
CA LYS A 243 7.44 0.03 24.19
C LYS A 243 6.38 -0.79 23.43
N GLY A 244 6.75 -1.40 22.30
CA GLY A 244 5.81 -2.01 21.38
C GLY A 244 4.94 -1.00 20.62
N ILE A 245 3.98 -1.50 19.84
CA ILE A 245 3.05 -0.73 19.01
C ILE A 245 1.63 -1.01 19.49
N SER A 246 0.82 0.04 19.72
CA SER A 246 -0.58 -0.16 20.10
C SER A 246 -1.32 -1.00 19.05
N PRO A 247 -2.22 -1.92 19.46
CA PRO A 247 -3.01 -2.74 18.53
C PRO A 247 -3.76 -1.93 17.48
N ASP A 248 -4.21 -0.72 17.82
CA ASP A 248 -4.91 0.18 16.88
C ASP A 248 -3.98 0.72 15.78
N HIS A 249 -2.68 0.78 16.03
CA HIS A 249 -1.69 1.28 15.08
C HIS A 249 -1.07 0.17 14.21
N LEU A 250 -0.95 -1.06 14.73
CA LEU A 250 -0.31 -2.19 14.05
C LEU A 250 -0.79 -2.42 12.60
N PRO A 251 -2.09 -2.34 12.28
CA PRO A 251 -2.56 -2.53 10.90
C PRO A 251 -2.10 -1.44 9.93
N HIS A 252 -1.74 -0.26 10.46
CA HIS A 252 -1.51 0.96 9.68
C HIS A 252 -0.04 1.35 9.56
N ILE A 253 0.87 0.76 10.33
CA ILE A 253 2.29 1.19 10.38
C ILE A 253 3.02 1.11 9.04
N PHE A 254 2.55 0.30 8.12
CA PHE A 254 3.08 0.18 6.76
C PHE A 254 2.35 1.07 5.75
N GLU A 255 1.37 1.87 6.19
CA GLU A 255 0.73 2.86 5.34
C GLU A 255 1.65 4.07 5.15
N ARG A 256 1.52 4.71 4.00
CA ARG A 256 2.33 5.87 3.60
C ARG A 256 2.07 7.05 4.52
N MET A 257 3.14 7.70 5.01
CA MET A 257 3.07 8.88 5.89
C MET A 257 2.32 8.61 7.21
N TYR A 258 2.12 7.35 7.56
CA TYR A 258 1.49 7.00 8.82
C TYR A 258 2.47 7.22 9.98
N GLN A 259 2.01 7.95 10.97
CA GLN A 259 2.75 8.21 12.21
C GLN A 259 1.80 8.04 13.39
N CYS A 260 2.25 7.35 14.43
CA CYS A 260 1.53 7.33 15.70
C CYS A 260 1.55 8.73 16.32
N ASP A 261 0.45 9.20 16.90
CA ASP A 261 0.32 10.57 17.44
C ASP A 261 1.43 10.98 18.42
N GLN A 262 2.01 10.03 19.14
CA GLN A 262 3.14 10.26 20.04
C GLN A 262 4.51 10.39 19.34
N SER A 263 4.62 10.06 18.06
CA SER A 263 5.87 10.10 17.28
C SER A 263 6.01 11.34 16.40
N ARG A 264 5.02 12.22 16.35
CA ARG A 264 5.09 13.48 15.58
C ARG A 264 6.25 14.40 15.99
N SER A 265 6.78 14.23 17.20
CA SER A 265 7.99 14.91 17.68
C SER A 265 9.28 14.14 17.45
N ALA A 266 9.22 12.87 17.06
CA ALA A 266 10.38 12.03 16.77
C ALA A 266 10.77 12.15 15.26
N LYS A 267 12.06 12.07 14.97
CA LYS A 267 12.74 12.29 13.67
C LYS A 267 12.33 11.33 12.52
N GLY A 268 11.04 10.98 12.36
CA GLY A 268 10.57 10.09 11.31
C GLY A 268 9.49 10.72 10.43
N ASN A 269 9.52 10.45 9.13
CA ASN A 269 8.59 10.99 8.12
C ASN A 269 7.51 9.98 7.65
N GLY A 270 7.41 8.81 8.31
CA GLY A 270 6.37 7.79 8.01
C GLY A 270 6.49 7.14 6.63
N LEU A 271 7.63 7.32 5.93
CA LEU A 271 7.87 6.70 4.62
C LEU A 271 8.72 5.43 4.70
N GLY A 272 9.59 5.28 5.70
CA GLY A 272 10.56 4.19 5.76
C GLY A 272 9.93 2.79 5.77
N LEU A 273 8.92 2.55 6.62
CA LEU A 273 8.21 1.26 6.67
C LEU A 273 7.37 1.01 5.40
N ALA A 274 6.79 2.04 4.80
CA ALA A 274 6.07 1.93 3.54
C ALA A 274 7.00 1.57 2.37
N ILE A 275 8.19 2.20 2.30
CA ILE A 275 9.25 1.86 1.34
C ILE A 275 9.72 0.41 1.54
N ALA A 276 10.00 0.01 2.78
CA ALA A 276 10.40 -1.37 3.08
C ALA A 276 9.35 -2.39 2.60
N LYS A 277 8.06 -2.15 2.88
CA LYS A 277 6.97 -3.01 2.42
C LYS A 277 6.90 -3.10 0.90
N GLU A 278 7.04 -1.99 0.19
CA GLU A 278 7.00 -1.97 -1.28
C GLU A 278 8.19 -2.73 -1.87
N LEU A 279 9.41 -2.50 -1.36
CA LEU A 279 10.60 -3.22 -1.79
C LEU A 279 10.50 -4.73 -1.55
N ILE A 280 9.92 -5.14 -0.41
CA ILE A 280 9.65 -6.55 -0.09
C ILE A 280 8.61 -7.13 -1.08
N SER A 281 7.57 -6.38 -1.42
CA SER A 281 6.55 -6.78 -2.41
C SER A 281 7.15 -7.00 -3.79
N VAL A 282 8.11 -6.18 -4.21
CA VAL A 282 8.86 -6.36 -5.47
C VAL A 282 9.64 -7.68 -5.46
N HIS A 283 10.14 -8.13 -4.30
CA HIS A 283 10.75 -9.44 -4.10
C HIS A 283 9.72 -10.57 -3.90
N LYS A 284 8.43 -10.32 -4.16
CA LYS A 284 7.31 -11.25 -3.91
C LYS A 284 7.23 -11.75 -2.47
N GLY A 285 7.85 -11.02 -1.55
CA GLY A 285 7.85 -11.29 -0.13
C GLY A 285 6.69 -10.63 0.61
N THR A 286 6.65 -10.88 1.91
CA THR A 286 5.70 -10.25 2.83
C THR A 286 6.41 -9.74 4.07
N ILE A 287 5.86 -8.68 4.67
CA ILE A 287 6.31 -8.15 5.97
C ILE A 287 5.12 -8.06 6.91
N THR A 288 5.35 -8.46 8.15
CA THR A 288 4.41 -8.30 9.26
C THR A 288 5.09 -7.69 10.46
N ALA A 289 4.31 -7.11 11.36
CA ALA A 289 4.78 -6.63 12.66
C ALA A 289 3.82 -7.10 13.76
N GLU A 290 4.37 -7.50 14.87
CA GLU A 290 3.62 -7.92 16.05
C GLU A 290 4.33 -7.47 17.33
N ASN A 291 3.60 -7.37 18.41
CA ASN A 291 4.22 -7.12 19.72
C ASN A 291 4.82 -8.41 20.26
N SER A 292 6.05 -8.31 20.79
CA SER A 292 6.71 -9.41 21.50
C SER A 292 6.00 -9.73 22.83
N SER A 293 6.06 -10.99 23.28
CA SER A 293 5.59 -11.42 24.60
C SER A 293 6.27 -10.69 25.76
N ASP A 294 7.52 -10.29 25.58
CA ASP A 294 8.38 -9.66 26.60
C ASP A 294 8.43 -8.12 26.49
N LYS A 295 7.45 -7.51 25.83
CA LYS A 295 7.40 -6.13 25.37
C LYS A 295 8.33 -5.90 24.17
N GLY A 296 8.04 -4.84 23.40
CA GLY A 296 8.75 -4.50 22.16
C GLY A 296 8.01 -4.97 20.92
N THR A 297 8.67 -4.86 19.77
CA THR A 297 8.11 -5.18 18.47
C THR A 297 8.95 -6.23 17.75
N VAL A 298 8.29 -7.12 17.01
CA VAL A 298 8.92 -8.08 16.10
C VAL A 298 8.48 -7.74 14.69
N PHE A 299 9.40 -7.34 13.84
CA PHE A 299 9.20 -7.29 12.40
C PHE A 299 9.63 -8.61 11.78
N THR A 300 8.77 -9.21 10.98
CA THR A 300 9.04 -10.46 10.28
C THR A 300 8.93 -10.24 8.78
N ILE A 301 10.00 -10.55 8.06
CA ILE A 301 10.08 -10.54 6.59
C ILE A 301 10.13 -11.98 6.11
N LEU A 302 9.33 -12.31 5.10
CA LEU A 302 9.39 -13.57 4.38
C LEU A 302 9.73 -13.29 2.92
N LEU A 303 10.83 -13.85 2.43
CA LEU A 303 11.27 -13.73 1.04
C LEU A 303 11.27 -15.11 0.39
N PRO A 304 10.49 -15.34 -0.69
CA PRO A 304 10.51 -16.61 -1.39
C PRO A 304 11.85 -16.81 -2.12
N LYS A 305 12.39 -18.03 -2.10
CA LYS A 305 13.66 -18.35 -2.75
C LYS A 305 13.57 -18.27 -4.28
N ALA A 306 12.43 -18.63 -4.84
CA ALA A 306 12.12 -18.53 -6.26
C ALA A 306 11.28 -17.27 -6.52
N LEU A 307 11.80 -16.36 -7.34
CA LEU A 307 11.11 -15.16 -7.80
C LEU A 307 10.24 -15.44 -9.03
#